data_3090e12c2666171130c229c334fc200f
#
_entry.id   3090e12c2666171130c229c334fc200f
#
_cell.length_a   1.000
_cell.length_b   1.000
_cell.length_c   1.000
_cell.angle_alpha   90.00
_cell.angle_beta   90.00
_cell.angle_gamma   90.00
#
_symmetry.space_group_name_H-M   'P 1'
#
loop_
_entity.id
_entity.type
_entity.pdbx_description
1 polymer ?
#
loop_
_entity_poly.entity_id
_entity_poly.type
_entity_poly.pdbx_seq_one_letter_code
_entity_poly.pdbx_strand_id
1 'polypeptide(L)'
;MAFVLIGRIIAVDQQQTVASKNDASKTFQRRQVYLDCSRYDSITGEQLSENKPLLEFGGKGLDQLNELCKQGLKKGDLVAIEFAVQGNTYKDGQGNIKNFTGIRPYSIERYVPKSQQRQPADGGTGAAPAAQQPQTGSPIPPQQTSQDGTDGLPF
;
A
#
# COMPACT_ATOMS: atom_id res chain seq x y z
N MET A 1 -21.68 -0.51 -3.72
CA MET A 1 -20.59 0.47 -3.72
C MET A 1 -19.36 -0.22 -3.12
N ALA A 2 -18.24 -0.24 -3.82
CA ALA A 2 -16.99 -0.85 -3.37
C ALA A 2 -16.11 0.22 -2.76
N PHE A 3 -15.46 -0.11 -1.65
CA PHE A 3 -14.49 0.74 -1.00
C PHE A 3 -13.12 0.07 -1.09
N VAL A 4 -12.07 0.85 -1.16
CA VAL A 4 -10.69 0.36 -1.19
C VAL A 4 -9.96 0.84 0.05
N LEU A 5 -9.32 -0.10 0.74
CA LEU A 5 -8.42 0.16 1.86
C LEU A 5 -6.99 -0.20 1.45
N ILE A 6 -6.06 0.73 1.59
CA ILE A 6 -4.64 0.47 1.35
C ILE A 6 -3.93 0.44 2.70
N GLY A 7 -3.17 -0.62 2.94
CA GLY A 7 -2.45 -0.79 4.20
C GLY A 7 -1.26 -1.73 4.08
N ARG A 8 -0.42 -1.73 5.11
CA ARG A 8 0.72 -2.65 5.23
C ARG A 8 0.31 -3.89 6.00
N ILE A 9 0.74 -5.05 5.56
CA ILE A 9 0.53 -6.30 6.29
C ILE A 9 1.30 -6.27 7.61
N ILE A 10 0.60 -6.43 8.72
CA ILE A 10 1.20 -6.70 10.05
C ILE A 10 1.36 -8.19 10.24
N ALA A 11 0.28 -8.94 10.02
CA ALA A 11 0.24 -10.39 10.13
C ALA A 11 -0.89 -10.97 9.28
N VAL A 12 -0.72 -12.22 8.89
CA VAL A 12 -1.76 -13.04 8.27
C VAL A 12 -1.89 -14.30 9.09
N ASP A 13 -3.05 -14.54 9.67
CA ASP A 13 -3.30 -15.72 10.49
C ASP A 13 -3.39 -16.99 9.64
N GLN A 14 -3.36 -18.13 10.31
CA GLN A 14 -3.60 -19.41 9.65
C GLN A 14 -5.07 -19.51 9.21
N GLN A 15 -5.29 -20.27 8.14
CA GLN A 15 -6.65 -20.56 7.67
C GLN A 15 -7.38 -21.42 8.70
N GLN A 16 -8.59 -21.02 9.04
CA GLN A 16 -9.47 -21.71 9.97
C GLN A 16 -10.70 -22.26 9.27
N THR A 17 -11.13 -23.43 9.69
CA THR A 17 -12.42 -24.01 9.25
C THR A 17 -13.41 -23.83 10.39
N VAL A 18 -14.52 -23.19 10.11
CA VAL A 18 -15.56 -22.88 11.10
C VAL A 18 -16.89 -23.49 10.64
N ALA A 19 -17.56 -24.18 11.57
CA ALA A 19 -18.90 -24.70 11.29
C ALA A 19 -19.94 -23.58 11.15
N SER A 20 -20.89 -23.74 10.25
CA SER A 20 -22.01 -22.82 10.13
C SER A 20 -22.88 -22.84 11.38
N LYS A 21 -23.29 -21.67 11.85
CA LYS A 21 -24.25 -21.56 12.97
C LYS A 21 -25.65 -22.08 12.63
N ASN A 22 -25.99 -22.05 11.35
CA ASN A 22 -27.35 -22.42 10.88
C ASN A 22 -27.42 -23.86 10.37
N ASP A 23 -26.29 -24.49 10.07
CA ASP A 23 -26.23 -25.85 9.54
C ASP A 23 -24.87 -26.47 9.90
N ALA A 24 -24.87 -27.34 10.88
CA ALA A 24 -23.64 -27.98 11.40
C ALA A 24 -22.92 -28.84 10.33
N SER A 25 -23.62 -29.23 9.25
CA SER A 25 -23.03 -29.99 8.15
C SER A 25 -22.20 -29.09 7.20
N LYS A 26 -22.39 -27.77 7.26
CA LYS A 26 -21.67 -26.80 6.42
C LYS A 26 -20.52 -26.15 7.16
N THR A 27 -19.36 -26.21 6.58
CA THR A 27 -18.17 -25.55 7.08
C THR A 27 -17.75 -24.41 6.17
N PHE A 28 -17.23 -23.34 6.76
CA PHE A 28 -16.65 -22.21 6.04
C PHE A 28 -15.16 -22.09 6.38
N GLN A 29 -14.40 -21.78 5.38
CA GLN A 29 -13.01 -21.42 5.56
C GLN A 29 -12.88 -19.91 5.67
N ARG A 30 -12.08 -19.46 6.63
CA ARG A 30 -11.77 -18.06 6.85
C ARG A 30 -10.31 -17.87 7.21
N ARG A 31 -9.82 -16.67 6.98
CA ARG A 31 -8.47 -16.26 7.36
C ARG A 31 -8.47 -14.79 7.72
N GLN A 32 -7.76 -14.44 8.77
CA GLN A 32 -7.70 -13.06 9.25
C GLN A 32 -6.40 -12.39 8.80
N VAL A 33 -6.50 -11.11 8.48
CA VAL A 33 -5.39 -10.25 8.07
C VAL A 33 -5.38 -9.01 8.95
N TYR A 34 -4.27 -8.75 9.60
CA TYR A 34 -3.99 -7.53 10.34
C TYR A 34 -3.27 -6.54 9.44
N LEU A 35 -3.78 -5.34 9.37
CA LEU A 35 -3.22 -4.27 8.56
C LEU A 35 -2.79 -3.10 9.44
N ASP A 36 -1.80 -2.38 8.99
CA ASP A 36 -1.47 -1.04 9.43
C ASP A 36 -1.89 -0.04 8.36
N CYS A 37 -2.93 0.71 8.65
CA CYS A 37 -3.46 1.81 7.84
C CYS A 37 -3.25 3.15 8.56
N SER A 38 -2.36 3.20 9.54
CA SER A 38 -2.06 4.39 10.33
C SER A 38 -1.48 5.49 9.44
N ARG A 39 -1.74 6.73 9.84
CA ARG A 39 -1.20 7.90 9.16
C ARG A 39 0.02 8.41 9.90
N TYR A 40 1.06 8.68 9.15
CA TYR A 40 2.31 9.22 9.65
C TYR A 40 2.59 10.56 8.98
N ASP A 41 3.20 11.47 9.72
CA ASP A 41 3.74 12.70 9.15
C ASP A 41 4.90 12.35 8.22
N SER A 42 4.88 12.89 7.01
CA SER A 42 5.88 12.58 5.98
C SER A 42 7.25 13.22 6.25
N ILE A 43 7.31 14.23 7.11
CA ILE A 43 8.51 14.98 7.43
C ILE A 43 9.13 14.48 8.73
N THR A 44 8.33 14.38 9.80
CA THR A 44 8.80 14.01 11.13
C THR A 44 8.78 12.51 11.37
N GLY A 45 7.95 11.76 10.62
CA GLY A 45 7.70 10.33 10.83
C GLY A 45 6.82 10.04 12.04
N GLU A 46 6.28 11.06 12.71
CA GLU A 46 5.38 10.88 13.84
C GLU A 46 4.04 10.29 13.42
N GLN A 47 3.49 9.44 14.26
CA GLN A 47 2.19 8.84 14.02
C GLN A 47 1.08 9.85 14.32
N LEU A 48 0.38 10.30 13.28
CA LEU A 48 -0.74 11.24 13.37
C LEU A 48 -2.04 10.56 13.82
N SER A 49 -2.27 9.33 13.38
CA SER A 49 -3.42 8.53 13.79
C SER A 49 -3.11 7.05 13.70
N GLU A 50 -3.59 6.28 14.67
CA GLU A 50 -3.50 4.83 14.65
C GLU A 50 -4.75 4.23 13.99
N ASN A 51 -4.54 3.31 13.04
CA ASN A 51 -5.59 2.55 12.39
C ASN A 51 -5.06 1.17 11.99
N LYS A 52 -5.40 0.16 12.79
CA LYS A 52 -4.93 -1.23 12.61
C LYS A 52 -6.12 -2.19 12.51
N PRO A 53 -6.86 -2.17 11.39
CA PRO A 53 -8.02 -3.03 11.22
C PRO A 53 -7.63 -4.50 11.11
N LEU A 54 -8.48 -5.35 11.69
CA LEU A 54 -8.49 -6.78 11.49
C LEU A 54 -9.59 -7.11 10.49
N LEU A 55 -9.23 -7.72 9.37
CA LEU A 55 -10.17 -8.10 8.33
C LEU A 55 -10.25 -9.62 8.20
N GLU A 56 -11.46 -10.14 8.10
CA GLU A 56 -11.72 -11.56 7.93
C GLU A 56 -12.10 -11.85 6.48
N PHE A 57 -11.30 -12.68 5.82
CA PHE A 57 -11.51 -13.12 4.46
C PHE A 57 -12.20 -14.47 4.39
N GLY A 58 -13.18 -14.59 3.50
CA GLY A 58 -13.86 -15.83 3.15
C GLY A 58 -14.17 -15.87 1.66
N GLY A 59 -14.58 -17.05 1.16
CA GLY A 59 -14.95 -17.23 -0.24
C GLY A 59 -13.86 -16.80 -1.22
N LYS A 60 -14.21 -16.09 -2.29
CA LYS A 60 -13.27 -15.66 -3.34
C LYS A 60 -12.12 -14.79 -2.82
N GLY A 61 -12.37 -13.92 -1.82
CA GLY A 61 -11.32 -13.10 -1.23
C GLY A 61 -10.29 -13.94 -0.49
N LEU A 62 -10.71 -15.06 0.14
CA LEU A 62 -9.80 -16.01 0.77
C LEU A 62 -8.91 -16.72 -0.27
N ASP A 63 -9.47 -17.09 -1.42
CA ASP A 63 -8.71 -17.75 -2.49
C ASP A 63 -7.60 -16.81 -3.00
N GLN A 64 -7.91 -15.54 -3.21
CA GLN A 64 -6.93 -14.53 -3.61
C GLN A 64 -5.86 -14.31 -2.53
N LEU A 65 -6.25 -14.22 -1.27
CA LEU A 65 -5.31 -14.11 -0.14
C LEU A 65 -4.37 -15.31 -0.07
N ASN A 66 -4.89 -16.52 -0.23
CA ASN A 66 -4.10 -17.74 -0.23
C ASN A 66 -3.10 -17.76 -1.40
N GLU A 67 -3.52 -17.28 -2.57
CA GLU A 67 -2.64 -17.17 -3.73
C GLU A 67 -1.51 -16.15 -3.48
N LEU A 68 -1.82 -14.99 -2.93
CA LEU A 68 -0.80 -14.02 -2.54
C LEU A 68 0.19 -14.57 -1.48
N CYS A 69 -0.33 -15.37 -0.53
CA CYS A 69 0.54 -16.02 0.45
C CYS A 69 1.50 -17.02 -0.21
N LYS A 70 1.06 -17.81 -1.21
CA LYS A 70 1.92 -18.69 -2.00
C LYS A 70 2.97 -17.90 -2.78
N GLN A 71 2.61 -16.72 -3.27
CA GLN A 71 3.52 -15.80 -3.96
C GLN A 71 4.47 -15.05 -3.02
N GLY A 72 4.50 -15.41 -1.72
CA GLY A 72 5.41 -14.83 -0.73
C GLY A 72 4.94 -13.51 -0.13
N LEU A 73 3.63 -13.35 0.10
CA LEU A 73 3.10 -12.23 0.88
C LEU A 73 3.68 -12.26 2.30
N LYS A 74 4.25 -11.13 2.74
CA LYS A 74 4.95 -11.04 4.03
C LYS A 74 4.59 -9.76 4.77
N LYS A 75 4.95 -9.72 6.06
CA LYS A 75 4.86 -8.52 6.89
C LYS A 75 5.59 -7.35 6.23
N GLY A 76 4.93 -6.19 6.20
CA GLY A 76 5.43 -4.97 5.59
C GLY A 76 5.01 -4.77 4.13
N ASP A 77 4.52 -5.81 3.45
CA ASP A 77 4.00 -5.66 2.08
C ASP A 77 2.78 -4.74 2.06
N LEU A 78 2.71 -3.90 1.04
CA LEU A 78 1.59 -2.99 0.82
C LEU A 78 0.52 -3.71 -0.01
N VAL A 79 -0.71 -3.65 0.46
CA VAL A 79 -1.86 -4.28 -0.20
C VAL A 79 -3.01 -3.31 -0.37
N ALA A 80 -3.79 -3.51 -1.43
CA ALA A 80 -5.09 -2.89 -1.63
C ALA A 80 -6.17 -3.95 -1.41
N ILE A 81 -7.16 -3.62 -0.59
CA ILE A 81 -8.27 -4.50 -0.23
C ILE A 81 -9.56 -3.82 -0.62
N GLU A 82 -10.33 -4.48 -1.46
CA GLU A 82 -11.69 -4.06 -1.76
C GLU A 82 -12.65 -4.70 -0.77
N PHE A 83 -13.56 -3.89 -0.24
CA PHE A 83 -14.55 -4.34 0.73
C PHE A 83 -15.91 -3.68 0.51
N ALA A 84 -16.93 -4.33 1.02
CA ALA A 84 -18.27 -3.80 1.13
C ALA A 84 -18.61 -3.56 2.60
N VAL A 85 -19.38 -2.52 2.86
CA VAL A 85 -19.99 -2.28 4.17
C VAL A 85 -21.36 -2.91 4.16
N GLN A 86 -21.61 -3.79 5.11
CA GLN A 86 -22.90 -4.48 5.28
C GLN A 86 -23.52 -4.07 6.60
N GLY A 87 -24.74 -3.56 6.53
CA GLY A 87 -25.59 -3.32 7.70
C GLY A 87 -26.53 -4.50 7.90
N ASN A 88 -26.57 -5.03 9.10
CA ASN A 88 -27.49 -6.08 9.48
C ASN A 88 -28.30 -5.66 10.69
N THR A 89 -29.57 -6.04 10.68
CA THR A 89 -30.47 -5.84 11.81
C THR A 89 -30.80 -7.19 12.43
N TYR A 90 -30.85 -7.23 13.75
CA TYR A 90 -31.33 -8.40 14.47
C TYR A 90 -32.18 -7.99 15.66
N LYS A 91 -33.06 -8.87 16.10
CA LYS A 91 -33.82 -8.68 17.34
C LYS A 91 -33.07 -9.36 18.47
N ASP A 92 -32.85 -8.64 19.56
CA ASP A 92 -32.29 -9.24 20.77
C ASP A 92 -33.35 -10.08 21.52
N GLY A 93 -32.93 -10.79 22.56
CA GLY A 93 -33.83 -11.63 23.38
C GLY A 93 -34.98 -10.87 24.05
N GLN A 94 -34.94 -9.54 24.06
CA GLN A 94 -35.96 -8.63 24.62
C GLN A 94 -36.84 -8.03 23.51
N GLY A 95 -36.63 -8.40 22.25
CA GLY A 95 -37.42 -7.93 21.12
C GLY A 95 -36.97 -6.58 20.52
N ASN A 96 -35.91 -5.97 21.06
CA ASN A 96 -35.38 -4.72 20.52
C ASN A 96 -34.62 -4.95 19.22
N ILE A 97 -34.78 -4.03 18.27
CA ILE A 97 -34.04 -4.06 16.99
C ILE A 97 -32.68 -3.42 17.23
N LYS A 98 -31.64 -4.20 16.96
CA LYS A 98 -30.24 -3.74 16.97
C LYS A 98 -29.67 -3.79 15.58
N ASN A 99 -28.91 -2.76 15.24
CA ASN A 99 -28.19 -2.66 13.97
C ASN A 99 -26.70 -2.84 14.25
N PHE A 100 -26.04 -3.61 13.40
CA PHE A 100 -24.59 -3.63 13.38
C PHE A 100 -24.08 -3.47 11.94
N THR A 101 -22.94 -2.81 11.81
CA THR A 101 -22.28 -2.60 10.54
C THR A 101 -21.01 -3.45 10.52
N GLY A 102 -20.88 -4.30 9.52
CA GLY A 102 -19.71 -5.12 9.29
C GLY A 102 -18.97 -4.73 8.02
N ILE A 103 -17.68 -4.95 8.00
CA ILE A 103 -16.84 -4.81 6.82
C ILE A 103 -16.61 -6.21 6.25
N ARG A 104 -16.92 -6.37 4.97
CA ARG A 104 -16.72 -7.64 4.25
C ARG A 104 -15.71 -7.45 3.12
N PRO A 105 -14.46 -7.86 3.32
CA PRO A 105 -13.47 -7.86 2.25
C PRO A 105 -13.80 -8.98 1.25
N TYR A 106 -13.64 -8.69 -0.03
CA TYR A 106 -13.90 -9.65 -1.11
C TYR A 106 -12.79 -9.72 -2.15
N SER A 107 -11.83 -8.79 -2.13
CA SER A 107 -10.67 -8.79 -3.00
C SER A 107 -9.44 -8.28 -2.25
N ILE A 108 -8.28 -8.82 -2.57
CA ILE A 108 -7.00 -8.37 -2.06
C ILE A 108 -5.94 -8.51 -3.15
N GLU A 109 -5.12 -7.49 -3.32
CA GLU A 109 -4.01 -7.47 -4.27
C GLU A 109 -2.80 -6.73 -3.70
N ARG A 110 -1.61 -6.99 -4.26
CA ARG A 110 -0.44 -6.19 -3.92
C ARG A 110 -0.61 -4.79 -4.49
N TYR A 111 -0.43 -3.80 -3.65
CA TYR A 111 -0.48 -2.41 -4.09
C TYR A 111 0.90 -1.95 -4.57
N VAL A 112 0.96 -1.56 -5.85
CA VAL A 112 2.14 -0.96 -6.45
C VAL A 112 1.89 0.55 -6.62
N PRO A 113 2.64 1.40 -5.90
CA PRO A 113 2.50 2.85 -6.03
C PRO A 113 2.75 3.30 -7.48
N LYS A 114 1.98 4.28 -7.94
CA LYS A 114 2.09 4.81 -9.32
C LYS A 114 3.50 5.28 -9.70
N SER A 115 4.31 5.67 -8.72
CA SER A 115 5.72 6.05 -8.93
C SER A 115 6.59 4.88 -9.39
N GLN A 116 6.21 3.63 -9.11
CA GLN A 116 6.93 2.43 -9.53
C GLN A 116 6.34 1.80 -10.81
N GLN A 117 5.17 2.24 -11.26
CA GLN A 117 4.55 1.75 -12.51
C GLN A 117 5.12 2.37 -13.78
N ARG A 118 6.02 3.36 -13.68
CA ARG A 118 6.67 3.99 -14.82
C ARG A 118 8.03 3.35 -15.10
N GLN A 119 8.02 2.08 -15.48
CA GLN A 119 9.04 1.54 -16.37
C GLN A 119 8.31 0.88 -17.54
N PRO A 120 8.23 1.54 -18.71
CA PRO A 120 7.99 0.81 -19.92
C PRO A 120 9.22 -0.07 -20.13
N ALA A 121 9.02 -1.37 -20.14
CA ALA A 121 9.96 -2.27 -20.77
C ALA A 121 9.90 -1.97 -22.27
N ASP A 122 10.68 -1.00 -22.71
CA ASP A 122 10.96 -0.81 -24.13
C ASP A 122 12.26 -1.51 -24.45
N GLY A 123 12.11 -2.77 -24.83
CA GLY A 123 13.13 -3.55 -25.50
C GLY A 123 13.27 -3.05 -26.93
N GLY A 124 14.02 -1.99 -27.14
CA GLY A 124 14.46 -1.54 -28.44
C GLY A 124 15.88 -1.96 -28.70
N THR A 125 16.07 -3.07 -29.38
CA THR A 125 17.28 -3.40 -30.11
C THR A 125 17.54 -2.32 -31.17
N GLY A 126 18.71 -1.68 -31.12
CA GLY A 126 19.12 -0.74 -32.14
C GLY A 126 20.56 -0.29 -31.97
N ALA A 127 21.48 -1.07 -32.52
CA ALA A 127 22.75 -0.73 -33.13
C ALA A 127 23.47 0.57 -32.70
N ALA A 128 24.65 0.40 -32.14
CA ALA A 128 25.71 1.40 -32.15
C ALA A 128 26.19 1.68 -33.60
N PRO A 129 26.69 2.89 -33.87
CA PRO A 129 27.99 2.99 -34.43
C PRO A 129 28.92 4.01 -33.80
N ALA A 130 30.13 3.50 -33.56
CA ALA A 130 31.47 4.04 -33.72
C ALA A 130 31.72 5.55 -33.45
N ALA A 131 32.61 5.72 -32.50
CA ALA A 131 33.81 6.52 -32.43
C ALA A 131 33.97 7.73 -33.38
N GLN A 132 34.21 8.89 -32.79
CA GLN A 132 35.28 9.79 -33.18
C GLN A 132 35.62 10.76 -32.03
N GLN A 133 36.79 10.58 -31.47
CA GLN A 133 37.67 11.59 -30.84
C GLN A 133 38.62 12.10 -31.93
N PRO A 134 39.45 13.11 -31.72
CA PRO A 134 39.49 14.22 -30.81
C PRO A 134 39.88 15.56 -31.52
N GLN A 135 39.88 16.68 -30.84
CA GLN A 135 40.98 17.69 -30.96
C GLN A 135 40.73 18.84 -29.99
N THR A 136 41.58 18.90 -29.01
CA THR A 136 42.63 19.88 -28.66
C THR A 136 42.30 21.36 -28.84
N GLY A 137 42.50 22.10 -27.78
CA GLY A 137 42.69 23.57 -27.83
C GLY A 137 42.39 24.29 -26.51
N SER A 138 43.29 24.25 -25.58
CA SER A 138 43.45 25.32 -24.56
C SER A 138 43.93 26.60 -25.26
N PRO A 139 43.96 27.81 -24.67
CA PRO A 139 44.27 28.10 -23.29
C PRO A 139 43.49 29.27 -22.64
N ILE A 140 43.63 29.31 -21.35
CA ILE A 140 43.38 30.44 -20.45
C ILE A 140 44.39 31.54 -20.71
N PRO A 141 44.09 32.84 -20.53
CA PRO A 141 44.74 33.58 -19.46
C PRO A 141 43.89 34.68 -18.81
N PRO A 142 44.49 35.44 -17.87
CA PRO A 142 43.98 35.53 -16.54
C PRO A 142 43.65 36.97 -16.12
N GLN A 143 43.06 37.05 -14.89
CA GLN A 143 43.15 38.18 -13.92
C GLN A 143 42.72 39.60 -14.37
N GLN A 144 41.86 40.20 -13.58
CA GLN A 144 42.25 41.34 -12.73
C GLN A 144 41.22 41.67 -11.69
N THR A 145 41.67 41.70 -10.50
CA THR A 145 41.27 42.37 -9.27
C THR A 145 40.88 43.82 -9.44
N SER A 146 39.89 44.24 -8.64
CA SER A 146 39.81 45.52 -7.89
C SER A 146 38.50 45.39 -7.08
N GLN A 147 38.54 45.25 -5.81
CA GLN A 147 38.73 46.14 -4.65
C GLN A 147 37.86 47.38 -4.68
N ASP A 148 37.24 47.53 -3.57
CA ASP A 148 36.69 48.72 -2.90
C ASP A 148 35.19 48.94 -3.12
N GLY A 149 34.42 49.20 -2.13
CA GLY A 149 34.56 49.68 -0.76
C GLY A 149 33.20 49.88 -0.15
N THR A 150 33.16 49.60 1.07
CA THR A 150 32.52 50.31 2.18
C THR A 150 31.05 50.75 2.11
N ASP A 151 30.41 50.36 3.20
CA ASP A 151 29.48 51.10 4.04
C ASP A 151 27.97 50.96 3.81
N GLY A 152 27.37 50.62 4.93
CA GLY A 152 26.11 51.18 5.33
C GLY A 152 25.03 50.16 5.74
N LEU A 153 25.14 49.54 6.91
CA LEU A 153 23.99 49.31 7.77
C LEU A 153 23.44 50.67 8.24
N PRO A 154 22.21 50.86 8.68
CA PRO A 154 21.42 49.93 9.50
C PRO A 154 19.89 49.97 9.22
N PHE A 155 19.26 49.11 9.89
CA PHE A 155 17.94 48.94 10.49
C PHE A 155 17.22 47.69 10.06
#